data_080abd8e93d9c734a5a3aee5095aa399
#
_entry.id   080abd8e93d9c734a5a3aee5095aa399
#
_cell.length_a   1.000
_cell.length_b   1.000
_cell.length_c   1.000
_cell.angle_alpha   90.00
_cell.angle_beta   90.00
_cell.angle_gamma   90.00
#
_symmetry.space_group_name_H-M   'P 1'
#
loop_
_entity.id
_entity.type
_entity.pdbx_description
1 polymer ?
#
loop_
_entity_poly.entity_id
_entity_poly.type
_entity_poly.pdbx_seq_one_letter_code
_entity_poly.pdbx_strand_id
1 'polypeptide(L)'
;MATTTIPDKDTVLIEVIENAEDFPEAFRCSSEAFGRQAHDAIWIAFNPGWDTPEGQAAGVERTLQRWRSAGTDNRGNPSAVYLKATLADPDQPGRRIIVGFAVWAQVSTIEEHGAVVSGEMSDDMAAAIHPESKSEQRFLQQMFRSLLKSRVEYVKSKATENPPAIMCLDLCATHPAFQRRGIASKLVQWGVDEAHRRGIPNATMEASSMGRHVYQRLGFRPRGSDIVYEVDDEFSNRDKPPNIFMVYSSDAK
;
A
#
# COMPACT_ATOMS: atom_id res chain seq x y z
N MET A 1 25.85 28.01 -12.17
CA MET A 1 25.34 27.89 -10.78
C MET A 1 23.86 27.58 -10.91
N ALA A 2 23.46 26.36 -10.55
CA ALA A 2 22.04 25.96 -10.55
C ALA A 2 21.36 26.65 -9.35
N THR A 3 20.42 27.52 -9.60
CA THR A 3 19.57 28.14 -8.58
C THR A 3 18.67 27.04 -8.03
N THR A 4 19.00 26.53 -6.84
CA THR A 4 18.13 25.63 -6.10
C THR A 4 16.92 26.46 -5.64
N THR A 5 15.85 26.41 -6.42
CA THR A 5 14.58 27.04 -6.04
C THR A 5 14.03 26.29 -4.82
N ILE A 6 13.96 26.96 -3.67
CA ILE A 6 13.32 26.40 -2.47
C ILE A 6 11.84 26.18 -2.82
N PRO A 7 11.32 24.95 -2.70
CA PRO A 7 9.91 24.69 -3.00
C PRO A 7 9.01 25.57 -2.14
N ASP A 8 7.93 26.09 -2.72
CA ASP A 8 6.89 26.80 -1.98
C ASP A 8 6.41 25.91 -0.82
N LYS A 9 6.18 26.53 0.35
CA LYS A 9 5.76 25.80 1.56
C LYS A 9 4.50 24.95 1.38
N ASP A 10 3.65 25.25 0.40
CA ASP A 10 2.47 24.48 0.06
C ASP A 10 2.74 23.39 -0.99
N THR A 11 3.98 23.28 -1.49
CA THR A 11 4.33 22.27 -2.48
C THR A 11 4.48 20.88 -1.86
N VAL A 12 3.59 19.97 -2.26
CA VAL A 12 3.71 18.54 -1.94
C VAL A 12 4.82 17.93 -2.79
N LEU A 13 5.86 17.40 -2.14
CA LEU A 13 6.91 16.61 -2.79
C LEU A 13 6.62 15.13 -2.59
N ILE A 14 6.84 14.32 -3.63
CA ILE A 14 6.80 12.85 -3.58
C ILE A 14 8.22 12.34 -3.73
N GLU A 15 8.65 11.54 -2.78
CA GLU A 15 10.02 11.03 -2.70
C GLU A 15 10.00 9.54 -2.35
N VAL A 16 10.97 8.79 -2.89
CA VAL A 16 11.21 7.42 -2.43
C VAL A 16 11.83 7.46 -1.03
N ILE A 17 11.36 6.60 -0.15
CA ILE A 17 11.97 6.44 1.19
C ILE A 17 13.28 5.66 1.01
N GLU A 18 14.38 6.30 1.36
CA GLU A 18 15.72 5.73 1.33
C GLU A 18 16.31 5.55 2.75
N ASN A 19 15.69 6.17 3.76
CA ASN A 19 16.17 6.17 5.13
C ASN A 19 15.18 5.48 6.08
N ALA A 20 15.70 4.63 6.95
CA ALA A 20 14.90 3.94 7.97
C ALA A 20 14.21 4.91 8.95
N GLU A 21 14.80 6.09 9.16
CA GLU A 21 14.29 7.13 10.05
C GLU A 21 12.96 7.75 9.60
N ASP A 22 12.57 7.58 8.34
CA ASP A 22 11.29 8.06 7.80
C ASP A 22 10.09 7.18 8.26
N PHE A 23 10.34 5.89 8.58
CA PHE A 23 9.25 4.93 8.83
C PHE A 23 8.39 5.23 10.06
N PRO A 24 8.92 5.73 11.20
CA PRO A 24 8.07 6.10 12.32
C PRO A 24 7.01 7.15 11.96
N GLU A 25 7.41 8.17 11.18
CA GLU A 25 6.47 9.22 10.76
C GLU A 25 5.51 8.73 9.67
N ALA A 26 5.97 7.90 8.72
CA ALA A 26 5.16 7.26 7.70
C ALA A 26 4.12 6.30 8.30
N PHE A 27 4.52 5.51 9.31
CA PHE A 27 3.60 4.62 10.03
C PHE A 27 2.55 5.41 10.81
N ARG A 28 2.94 6.49 11.49
CA ARG A 28 2.01 7.39 12.17
C ARG A 28 0.99 7.98 11.18
N CYS A 29 1.41 8.40 9.98
CA CYS A 29 0.50 8.86 8.94
C CYS A 29 -0.55 7.79 8.59
N SER A 30 -0.14 6.52 8.47
CA SER A 30 -1.04 5.39 8.22
C SER A 30 -1.97 5.13 9.40
N SER A 31 -1.48 5.23 10.64
CA SER A 31 -2.25 5.03 11.86
C SER A 31 -3.37 6.07 11.99
N GLU A 32 -3.07 7.34 11.69
CA GLU A 32 -4.08 8.40 11.69
C GLU A 32 -5.13 8.22 10.58
N ALA A 33 -4.70 7.77 9.39
CA ALA A 33 -5.61 7.58 8.25
C ALA A 33 -6.49 6.33 8.39
N PHE A 34 -5.86 5.16 8.60
CA PHE A 34 -6.57 3.88 8.62
C PHE A 34 -7.09 3.50 9.99
N GLY A 35 -6.31 3.72 11.04
CA GLY A 35 -6.71 3.39 12.41
C GLY A 35 -7.73 4.38 12.95
N ARG A 36 -7.35 5.64 13.07
CA ARG A 36 -8.16 6.65 13.77
C ARG A 36 -9.32 7.20 12.92
N GLN A 37 -9.09 7.51 11.65
CA GLN A 37 -10.13 8.12 10.81
C GLN A 37 -11.05 7.07 10.18
N ALA A 38 -10.48 6.05 9.52
CA ALA A 38 -11.27 5.11 8.73
C ALA A 38 -11.77 3.91 9.53
N HIS A 39 -11.17 3.60 10.67
CA HIS A 39 -11.41 2.37 11.42
C HIS A 39 -11.33 1.13 10.51
N ASP A 40 -10.33 1.11 9.62
CA ASP A 40 -10.19 0.06 8.62
C ASP A 40 -9.85 -1.27 9.27
N ALA A 41 -10.82 -2.18 9.30
CA ALA A 41 -10.72 -3.44 10.03
C ALA A 41 -9.56 -4.33 9.55
N ILE A 42 -9.23 -4.29 8.25
CA ILE A 42 -8.12 -5.11 7.75
C ILE A 42 -6.78 -4.50 8.11
N TRP A 43 -6.62 -3.18 7.97
CA TRP A 43 -5.40 -2.50 8.39
C TRP A 43 -5.16 -2.67 9.90
N ILE A 44 -6.21 -2.56 10.72
CA ILE A 44 -6.15 -2.77 12.17
C ILE A 44 -5.76 -4.22 12.50
N ALA A 45 -6.31 -5.21 11.79
CA ALA A 45 -5.95 -6.61 11.98
C ALA A 45 -4.46 -6.89 11.66
N PHE A 46 -3.88 -6.18 10.70
CA PHE A 46 -2.45 -6.23 10.39
C PHE A 46 -1.58 -5.47 11.41
N ASN A 47 -2.16 -4.56 12.19
CA ASN A 47 -1.43 -3.65 13.07
C ASN A 47 -2.04 -3.63 14.47
N PRO A 48 -2.04 -4.79 15.19
CA PRO A 48 -2.57 -4.85 16.56
C PRO A 48 -1.84 -3.84 17.45
N GLY A 49 -2.58 -3.15 18.33
CA GLY A 49 -2.04 -2.12 19.21
C GLY A 49 -1.54 -0.86 18.50
N TRP A 50 -1.98 -0.60 17.27
CA TRP A 50 -1.57 0.55 16.45
C TRP A 50 -1.71 1.92 17.16
N ASP A 51 -2.54 2.01 18.18
CA ASP A 51 -2.81 3.21 19.00
C ASP A 51 -2.00 3.26 20.30
N THR A 52 -1.14 2.26 20.54
CA THR A 52 -0.19 2.22 21.66
C THR A 52 1.24 2.44 21.18
N PRO A 53 2.15 2.98 22.02
CA PRO A 53 3.56 3.13 21.66
C PRO A 53 4.22 1.82 21.24
N GLU A 54 3.94 0.71 21.95
CA GLU A 54 4.49 -0.61 21.71
C GLU A 54 4.01 -1.18 20.37
N GLY A 55 2.71 -1.08 20.09
CA GLY A 55 2.13 -1.54 18.83
C GLY A 55 2.58 -0.70 17.63
N GLN A 56 2.76 0.61 17.81
CA GLN A 56 3.36 1.47 16.78
C GLN A 56 4.81 1.06 16.49
N ALA A 57 5.63 0.85 17.52
CA ALA A 57 7.00 0.38 17.36
C ALA A 57 7.06 -0.97 16.63
N ALA A 58 6.19 -1.91 16.99
CA ALA A 58 6.09 -3.21 16.32
C ALA A 58 5.64 -3.08 14.86
N GLY A 59 4.70 -2.19 14.56
CA GLY A 59 4.24 -1.90 13.20
C GLY A 59 5.34 -1.27 12.33
N VAL A 60 6.09 -0.34 12.88
CA VAL A 60 7.28 0.25 12.24
C VAL A 60 8.29 -0.83 11.92
N GLU A 61 8.64 -1.69 12.88
CA GLU A 61 9.63 -2.74 12.67
C GLU A 61 9.20 -3.74 11.58
N ARG A 62 7.93 -4.20 11.58
CA ARG A 62 7.42 -5.05 10.50
C ARG A 62 7.53 -4.38 9.13
N THR A 63 7.23 -3.08 9.05
CA THR A 63 7.34 -2.32 7.81
C THR A 63 8.79 -2.20 7.36
N LEU A 64 9.71 -1.93 8.28
CA LEU A 64 11.15 -1.88 8.03
C LEU A 64 11.71 -3.23 7.56
N GLN A 65 11.29 -4.33 8.18
CA GLN A 65 11.71 -5.68 7.77
C GLN A 65 11.25 -5.97 6.34
N ARG A 66 10.00 -5.66 6.01
CA ARG A 66 9.47 -5.80 4.66
C ARG A 66 10.25 -4.93 3.65
N TRP A 67 10.57 -3.69 4.01
CA TRP A 67 11.37 -2.81 3.16
C TRP A 67 12.78 -3.34 2.91
N ARG A 68 13.47 -3.80 3.97
CA ARG A 68 14.82 -4.36 3.87
C ARG A 68 14.89 -5.68 3.11
N SER A 69 13.81 -6.46 3.13
CA SER A 69 13.72 -7.76 2.45
C SER A 69 13.22 -7.67 1.02
N ALA A 70 12.90 -6.47 0.52
CA ALA A 70 12.46 -6.29 -0.86
C ALA A 70 13.58 -6.72 -1.83
N GLY A 71 13.27 -7.71 -2.68
CA GLY A 71 14.16 -8.14 -3.76
C GLY A 71 14.15 -7.18 -4.95
N THR A 72 14.82 -7.59 -6.00
CA THR A 72 14.81 -6.89 -7.29
C THR A 72 14.32 -7.81 -8.41
N ASP A 73 13.81 -7.21 -9.49
CA ASP A 73 13.57 -7.93 -10.73
C ASP A 73 14.88 -8.16 -11.52
N ASN A 74 14.80 -8.88 -12.63
CA ASN A 74 15.95 -9.17 -13.51
C ASN A 74 16.56 -7.94 -14.22
N ARG A 75 15.93 -6.76 -14.06
CA ARG A 75 16.43 -5.46 -14.55
C ARG A 75 17.00 -4.60 -13.43
N GLY A 76 17.04 -5.12 -12.19
CA GLY A 76 17.52 -4.41 -11.03
C GLY A 76 16.50 -3.43 -10.41
N ASN A 77 15.24 -3.41 -10.86
CA ASN A 77 14.22 -2.59 -10.20
C ASN A 77 13.78 -3.24 -8.88
N PRO A 78 13.64 -2.48 -7.79
CA PRO A 78 13.15 -3.03 -6.53
C PRO A 78 11.71 -3.56 -6.68
N SER A 79 11.45 -4.74 -6.09
CA SER A 79 10.12 -5.35 -6.11
C SER A 79 9.10 -4.61 -5.25
N ALA A 80 9.55 -3.76 -4.34
CA ALA A 80 8.69 -2.86 -3.56
C ALA A 80 9.32 -1.47 -3.45
N VAL A 81 8.51 -0.42 -3.64
CA VAL A 81 8.93 0.98 -3.51
C VAL A 81 8.05 1.65 -2.47
N TYR A 82 8.69 2.27 -1.50
CA TYR A 82 8.05 3.00 -0.41
C TYR A 82 8.16 4.49 -0.68
N LEU A 83 7.04 5.19 -0.67
CA LEU A 83 6.95 6.61 -0.99
C LEU A 83 6.51 7.41 0.22
N LYS A 84 7.12 8.57 0.39
CA LYS A 84 6.63 9.62 1.28
C LYS A 84 6.16 10.82 0.47
N ALA A 85 5.05 11.41 0.91
CA ALA A 85 4.64 12.74 0.49
C ALA A 85 4.93 13.71 1.63
N THR A 86 5.68 14.77 1.33
CA THR A 86 6.09 15.75 2.35
C THR A 86 5.56 17.14 2.07
N LEU A 87 5.32 17.91 3.14
CA LEU A 87 5.06 19.34 3.16
C LEU A 87 6.05 20.05 4.07
N ALA A 88 6.25 21.35 3.89
CA ALA A 88 7.01 22.13 4.83
C ALA A 88 6.34 22.07 6.22
N ASP A 89 7.15 21.89 7.26
CA ASP A 89 6.68 21.91 8.63
C ASP A 89 6.26 23.35 9.00
N PRO A 90 4.99 23.58 9.41
CA PRO A 90 4.53 24.93 9.77
C PRO A 90 5.22 25.48 11.02
N ASP A 91 5.68 24.59 11.90
CA ASP A 91 6.25 24.95 13.21
C ASP A 91 7.80 25.04 13.18
N GLN A 92 8.44 24.44 12.18
CA GLN A 92 9.90 24.37 12.06
C GLN A 92 10.38 24.76 10.66
N PRO A 93 10.79 26.02 10.43
CA PRO A 93 11.30 26.46 9.14
C PRO A 93 12.49 25.63 8.65
N GLY A 94 12.43 25.17 7.41
CA GLY A 94 13.47 24.33 6.79
C GLY A 94 13.27 22.81 6.99
N ARG A 95 12.40 22.37 7.88
CA ARG A 95 11.97 20.98 8.03
C ARG A 95 10.80 20.66 7.10
N ARG A 96 10.70 19.40 6.72
CA ARG A 96 9.52 18.84 6.04
C ARG A 96 8.95 17.70 6.88
N ILE A 97 7.63 17.57 6.88
CA ILE A 97 6.89 16.52 7.59
C ILE A 97 6.26 15.56 6.60
N ILE A 98 6.18 14.28 6.96
CA ILE A 98 5.52 13.25 6.15
C ILE A 98 4.01 13.35 6.36
N VAL A 99 3.29 13.66 5.30
CA VAL A 99 1.83 13.84 5.29
C VAL A 99 1.10 12.81 4.43
N GLY A 100 1.84 11.97 3.73
CA GLY A 100 1.33 10.84 2.97
C GLY A 100 2.37 9.74 2.86
N PHE A 101 1.89 8.50 2.76
CA PHE A 101 2.71 7.31 2.65
C PHE A 101 2.07 6.33 1.68
N ALA A 102 2.85 5.75 0.78
CA ALA A 102 2.37 4.69 -0.12
C ALA A 102 3.40 3.60 -0.31
N VAL A 103 2.91 2.39 -0.57
CA VAL A 103 3.73 1.22 -0.92
C VAL A 103 3.24 0.68 -2.25
N TRP A 104 4.13 0.66 -3.21
CA TRP A 104 3.94 0.04 -4.51
C TRP A 104 4.78 -1.23 -4.62
N ALA A 105 4.20 -2.32 -5.10
CA ALA A 105 4.88 -3.57 -5.33
C ALA A 105 4.77 -4.00 -6.78
N GLN A 106 5.89 -4.40 -7.38
CA GLN A 106 5.91 -5.14 -8.63
C GLN A 106 5.76 -6.62 -8.31
N VAL A 107 4.73 -7.25 -8.83
CA VAL A 107 4.42 -8.66 -8.56
C VAL A 107 4.28 -9.47 -9.84
N SER A 108 4.64 -10.74 -9.75
CA SER A 108 4.60 -11.69 -10.86
C SER A 108 4.35 -13.10 -10.35
N THR A 109 3.89 -13.98 -11.24
CA THR A 109 3.92 -15.44 -11.04
C THR A 109 5.18 -16.07 -11.66
N ILE A 110 5.96 -15.28 -12.38
CA ILE A 110 7.21 -15.73 -13.02
C ILE A 110 8.38 -15.19 -12.18
N GLU A 111 9.31 -16.06 -11.82
CA GLU A 111 10.51 -15.70 -11.07
C GLU A 111 11.28 -14.55 -11.74
N GLU A 112 11.98 -13.75 -10.95
CA GLU A 112 12.79 -12.61 -11.39
C GLU A 112 12.02 -11.45 -12.06
N HIS A 113 10.69 -11.52 -12.13
CA HIS A 113 9.86 -10.44 -12.69
C HIS A 113 9.10 -9.63 -11.63
N GLY A 114 9.41 -9.80 -10.37
CA GLY A 114 8.80 -9.12 -9.24
C GLY A 114 8.64 -10.04 -8.03
N ALA A 115 8.01 -9.54 -6.97
CA ALA A 115 7.69 -10.37 -5.82
C ALA A 115 6.66 -11.44 -6.23
N VAL A 116 6.82 -12.65 -5.71
CA VAL A 116 5.85 -13.73 -5.94
C VAL A 116 4.54 -13.36 -5.26
N VAL A 117 3.46 -13.34 -6.04
CA VAL A 117 2.13 -13.12 -5.47
C VAL A 117 1.61 -14.42 -4.86
N SER A 118 1.35 -14.39 -3.55
CA SER A 118 0.62 -15.44 -2.83
C SER A 118 -0.72 -14.89 -2.36
N GLY A 119 -1.77 -15.65 -2.57
CA GLY A 119 -3.08 -15.38 -1.94
C GLY A 119 -3.16 -15.85 -0.50
N GLU A 120 -2.10 -16.50 0.00
CA GLU A 120 -2.05 -17.09 1.33
C GLU A 120 -1.01 -16.40 2.20
N MET A 121 -1.38 -16.18 3.46
CA MET A 121 -0.46 -15.73 4.51
C MET A 121 0.05 -16.96 5.25
N SER A 122 1.37 -17.10 5.40
CA SER A 122 1.95 -18.20 6.14
C SER A 122 1.61 -18.14 7.64
N ASP A 123 1.64 -19.28 8.31
CA ASP A 123 1.44 -19.35 9.77
C ASP A 123 2.46 -18.53 10.54
N ASP A 124 3.72 -18.49 10.06
CA ASP A 124 4.79 -17.70 10.68
C ASP A 124 4.51 -16.19 10.57
N MET A 125 4.02 -15.72 9.41
CA MET A 125 3.63 -14.32 9.24
C MET A 125 2.46 -13.95 10.14
N ALA A 126 1.43 -14.79 10.21
CA ALA A 126 0.28 -14.56 11.07
C ALA A 126 0.67 -14.59 12.57
N ALA A 127 1.55 -15.51 12.96
CA ALA A 127 2.07 -15.59 14.32
C ALA A 127 2.95 -14.40 14.70
N ALA A 128 3.73 -13.86 13.77
CA ALA A 128 4.53 -12.64 14.00
C ALA A 128 3.66 -11.41 14.27
N ILE A 129 2.42 -11.39 13.73
CA ILE A 129 1.47 -10.27 13.94
C ILE A 129 0.65 -10.51 15.23
N HIS A 130 0.15 -11.73 15.43
CA HIS A 130 -0.69 -12.10 16.56
C HIS A 130 -0.09 -13.31 17.33
N PRO A 131 1.01 -13.15 18.06
CA PRO A 131 1.72 -14.29 18.68
C PRO A 131 0.86 -15.04 19.71
N GLU A 132 -0.01 -14.33 20.42
CA GLU A 132 -0.77 -14.90 21.53
C GLU A 132 -2.14 -15.46 21.12
N SER A 133 -2.56 -15.33 19.84
CA SER A 133 -3.93 -15.67 19.46
C SER A 133 -4.04 -16.41 18.14
N LYS A 134 -4.24 -17.72 18.22
CA LYS A 134 -4.52 -18.56 17.03
C LYS A 134 -5.82 -18.16 16.31
N SER A 135 -6.81 -17.65 17.05
CA SER A 135 -8.06 -17.13 16.47
C SER A 135 -7.80 -15.88 15.62
N GLU A 136 -7.02 -14.91 16.13
CA GLU A 136 -6.66 -13.72 15.36
C GLU A 136 -5.78 -14.05 14.15
N GLN A 137 -4.84 -14.99 14.29
CA GLN A 137 -4.04 -15.49 13.17
C GLN A 137 -4.93 -16.02 12.05
N ARG A 138 -5.89 -16.90 12.40
CA ARG A 138 -6.81 -17.49 11.42
C ARG A 138 -7.73 -16.45 10.78
N PHE A 139 -8.27 -15.52 11.57
CA PHE A 139 -9.07 -14.41 11.03
C PHE A 139 -8.27 -13.58 10.03
N LEU A 140 -7.06 -13.18 10.38
CA LEU A 140 -6.18 -12.40 9.52
C LEU A 140 -5.85 -13.13 8.21
N GLN A 141 -5.55 -14.43 8.27
CA GLN A 141 -5.27 -15.26 7.09
C GLN A 141 -6.49 -15.33 6.14
N GLN A 142 -7.69 -15.48 6.68
CA GLN A 142 -8.93 -15.54 5.90
C GLN A 142 -9.25 -14.19 5.25
N MET A 143 -9.09 -13.10 6.00
CA MET A 143 -9.24 -11.74 5.48
C MET A 143 -8.24 -11.45 4.35
N PHE A 144 -6.97 -11.82 4.55
CA PHE A 144 -5.90 -11.64 3.56
C PHE A 144 -6.19 -12.42 2.27
N ARG A 145 -6.55 -13.71 2.39
CA ARG A 145 -6.92 -14.56 1.24
C ARG A 145 -8.05 -13.93 0.44
N SER A 146 -9.11 -13.51 1.11
CA SER A 146 -10.27 -12.90 0.45
C SER A 146 -9.91 -11.58 -0.23
N LEU A 147 -9.13 -10.74 0.44
CA LEU A 147 -8.66 -9.46 -0.10
C LEU A 147 -7.88 -9.64 -1.41
N LEU A 148 -6.94 -10.58 -1.44
CA LEU A 148 -6.02 -10.75 -2.56
C LEU A 148 -6.51 -11.69 -3.66
N LYS A 149 -7.66 -12.34 -3.53
CA LYS A 149 -8.20 -13.32 -4.49
C LYS A 149 -8.18 -12.78 -5.92
N SER A 150 -8.80 -11.62 -6.15
CA SER A 150 -8.88 -11.02 -7.49
C SER A 150 -7.52 -10.57 -8.01
N ARG A 151 -6.64 -10.08 -7.14
CA ARG A 151 -5.25 -9.72 -7.50
C ARG A 151 -4.49 -10.93 -8.01
N VAL A 152 -4.52 -12.04 -7.28
CA VAL A 152 -3.82 -13.28 -7.65
C VAL A 152 -4.29 -13.81 -9.00
N GLU A 153 -5.61 -13.83 -9.23
CA GLU A 153 -6.20 -14.23 -10.50
C GLU A 153 -5.74 -13.30 -11.64
N TYR A 154 -5.71 -11.99 -11.38
CA TYR A 154 -5.28 -11.01 -12.37
C TYR A 154 -3.81 -11.14 -12.71
N VAL A 155 -2.92 -11.30 -11.72
CA VAL A 155 -1.48 -11.52 -11.96
C VAL A 155 -1.25 -12.80 -12.77
N LYS A 156 -1.93 -13.89 -12.44
CA LYS A 156 -1.87 -15.14 -13.22
C LYS A 156 -2.25 -14.94 -14.69
N SER A 157 -3.28 -14.12 -14.94
CA SER A 157 -3.71 -13.82 -16.31
C SER A 157 -2.69 -13.03 -17.14
N LYS A 158 -1.67 -12.44 -16.48
CA LYS A 158 -0.62 -11.62 -17.08
C LYS A 158 0.71 -12.38 -17.27
N ALA A 159 0.77 -13.65 -16.93
CA ALA A 159 1.98 -14.47 -17.00
C ALA A 159 2.61 -14.59 -18.40
N THR A 160 1.84 -14.35 -19.46
CA THR A 160 2.31 -14.40 -20.87
C THR A 160 2.59 -13.00 -21.45
N GLU A 161 2.36 -11.92 -20.69
CA GLU A 161 2.71 -10.56 -21.12
C GLU A 161 4.21 -10.31 -21.01
N ASN A 162 4.69 -9.23 -21.63
CA ASN A 162 6.10 -8.84 -21.57
C ASN A 162 6.24 -7.38 -21.14
N PRO A 163 6.71 -7.10 -19.91
CA PRO A 163 7.09 -8.07 -18.88
C PRO A 163 5.87 -8.77 -18.24
N PRO A 164 6.02 -10.02 -17.73
CA PRO A 164 4.95 -10.78 -17.10
C PRO A 164 4.74 -10.33 -15.63
N ALA A 165 4.47 -9.06 -15.45
CA ALA A 165 4.37 -8.42 -14.14
C ALA A 165 3.27 -7.36 -14.12
N ILE A 166 2.81 -7.02 -12.93
CA ILE A 166 1.93 -5.86 -12.69
C ILE A 166 2.46 -5.03 -11.52
N MET A 167 2.08 -3.74 -11.49
CA MET A 167 2.31 -2.88 -10.33
C MET A 167 1.08 -2.88 -9.43
N CYS A 168 1.27 -3.14 -8.13
CA CYS A 168 0.20 -3.16 -7.13
C CYS A 168 0.40 -2.03 -6.12
N LEU A 169 -0.64 -1.24 -5.89
CA LEU A 169 -0.67 -0.34 -4.75
C LEU A 169 -1.13 -1.10 -3.52
N ASP A 170 -0.20 -1.42 -2.63
CA ASP A 170 -0.48 -2.18 -1.40
C ASP A 170 -1.00 -1.29 -0.27
N LEU A 171 -0.59 -0.02 -0.27
CA LEU A 171 -0.99 0.95 0.75
C LEU A 171 -0.92 2.36 0.17
N CYS A 172 -1.92 3.19 0.49
CA CYS A 172 -1.88 4.62 0.22
C CYS A 172 -2.62 5.37 1.34
N ALA A 173 -1.86 6.04 2.19
CA ALA A 173 -2.37 6.85 3.30
C ALA A 173 -2.13 8.34 3.04
N THR A 174 -3.07 9.18 3.46
CA THR A 174 -2.89 10.62 3.59
C THR A 174 -3.37 11.03 4.98
N HIS A 175 -2.49 11.66 5.73
CA HIS A 175 -2.81 12.13 7.09
C HIS A 175 -4.07 13.02 7.06
N PRO A 176 -5.07 12.77 7.92
CA PRO A 176 -6.37 13.44 7.86
C PRO A 176 -6.30 14.97 7.80
N ALA A 177 -5.41 15.58 8.58
CA ALA A 177 -5.23 17.03 8.61
C ALA A 177 -4.72 17.64 7.28
N PHE A 178 -4.19 16.80 6.37
CA PHE A 178 -3.59 17.26 5.10
C PHE A 178 -4.33 16.74 3.87
N GLN A 179 -5.49 16.12 4.04
CA GLN A 179 -6.31 15.64 2.93
C GLN A 179 -6.81 16.79 2.05
N ARG A 180 -7.32 16.44 0.85
CA ARG A 180 -7.86 17.38 -0.17
C ARG A 180 -6.82 18.30 -0.80
N ARG A 181 -5.52 18.00 -0.64
CA ARG A 181 -4.39 18.71 -1.26
C ARG A 181 -3.77 17.94 -2.43
N GLY A 182 -4.45 16.92 -2.97
CA GLY A 182 -3.96 16.11 -4.09
C GLY A 182 -2.86 15.09 -3.73
N ILE A 183 -2.55 14.88 -2.44
CA ILE A 183 -1.46 14.00 -1.99
C ILE A 183 -1.65 12.57 -2.49
N ALA A 184 -2.81 11.96 -2.23
CA ALA A 184 -3.10 10.61 -2.71
C ALA A 184 -2.99 10.49 -4.24
N SER A 185 -3.50 11.50 -4.98
CA SER A 185 -3.39 11.51 -6.45
C SER A 185 -1.93 11.50 -6.92
N LYS A 186 -1.05 12.27 -6.27
CA LYS A 186 0.37 12.32 -6.61
C LYS A 186 1.09 11.02 -6.29
N LEU A 187 0.81 10.41 -5.11
CA LEU A 187 1.37 9.10 -4.72
C LEU A 187 0.95 7.99 -5.69
N VAL A 188 -0.32 8.00 -6.12
CA VAL A 188 -0.83 7.01 -7.07
C VAL A 188 -0.30 7.25 -8.48
N GLN A 189 -0.26 8.50 -8.93
CA GLN A 189 0.29 8.85 -10.25
C GLN A 189 1.76 8.43 -10.37
N TRP A 190 2.56 8.63 -9.30
CA TRP A 190 3.94 8.19 -9.28
C TRP A 190 4.06 6.69 -9.62
N GLY A 191 3.23 5.83 -9.02
CA GLY A 191 3.28 4.40 -9.29
C GLY A 191 2.81 4.01 -10.69
N VAL A 192 1.86 4.75 -11.27
CA VAL A 192 1.45 4.58 -12.67
C VAL A 192 2.60 4.98 -13.60
N ASP A 193 3.27 6.10 -13.33
CA ASP A 193 4.41 6.56 -14.12
C ASP A 193 5.59 5.58 -14.02
N GLU A 194 5.83 5.04 -12.83
CA GLU A 194 6.85 4.01 -12.59
C GLU A 194 6.52 2.70 -13.31
N ALA A 195 5.25 2.28 -13.32
CA ALA A 195 4.81 1.13 -14.12
C ALA A 195 5.15 1.32 -15.61
N HIS A 196 4.82 2.48 -16.16
CA HIS A 196 5.15 2.83 -17.55
C HIS A 196 6.66 2.85 -17.79
N ARG A 197 7.45 3.42 -16.87
CA ARG A 197 8.91 3.44 -16.95
C ARG A 197 9.51 2.02 -17.01
N ARG A 198 8.90 1.08 -16.28
CA ARG A 198 9.29 -0.35 -16.29
C ARG A 198 8.74 -1.12 -17.49
N GLY A 199 7.91 -0.49 -18.33
CA GLY A 199 7.21 -1.15 -19.43
C GLY A 199 6.09 -2.07 -18.98
N ILE A 200 5.53 -1.86 -17.78
CA ILE A 200 4.42 -2.63 -17.22
C ILE A 200 3.11 -1.87 -17.51
N PRO A 201 2.22 -2.39 -18.38
CA PRO A 201 1.03 -1.65 -18.80
C PRO A 201 -0.10 -1.65 -17.77
N ASN A 202 0.00 -2.49 -16.75
CA ASN A 202 -1.09 -2.75 -15.80
C ASN A 202 -0.71 -2.38 -14.38
N ALA A 203 -1.63 -1.70 -13.69
CA ALA A 203 -1.54 -1.48 -12.25
C ALA A 203 -2.86 -1.84 -11.56
N THR A 204 -2.79 -2.28 -10.29
CA THR A 204 -3.96 -2.73 -9.53
C THR A 204 -3.92 -2.25 -8.09
N MET A 205 -5.08 -2.31 -7.44
CA MET A 205 -5.24 -2.07 -6.01
C MET A 205 -6.55 -2.67 -5.50
N GLU A 206 -6.63 -2.88 -4.20
CA GLU A 206 -7.88 -3.09 -3.46
C GLU A 206 -8.31 -1.76 -2.83
N ALA A 207 -9.20 -1.05 -3.52
CA ALA A 207 -9.59 0.31 -3.17
C ALA A 207 -10.61 0.34 -2.04
N SER A 208 -10.32 1.06 -0.96
CA SER A 208 -11.31 1.40 0.06
C SER A 208 -12.37 2.37 -0.49
N SER A 209 -13.51 2.45 0.16
CA SER A 209 -14.59 3.39 -0.23
C SER A 209 -14.11 4.85 -0.29
N MET A 210 -13.21 5.25 0.60
CA MET A 210 -12.64 6.61 0.62
C MET A 210 -11.74 6.91 -0.59
N GLY A 211 -10.99 5.92 -1.08
CA GLY A 211 -10.03 6.10 -2.16
C GLY A 211 -10.62 6.00 -3.57
N ARG A 212 -11.72 5.29 -3.76
CA ARG A 212 -12.28 4.91 -5.09
C ARG A 212 -12.39 6.09 -6.06
N HIS A 213 -12.92 7.22 -5.62
CA HIS A 213 -13.12 8.38 -6.50
C HIS A 213 -11.80 9.02 -6.97
N VAL A 214 -10.75 8.97 -6.15
CA VAL A 214 -9.41 9.44 -6.54
C VAL A 214 -8.84 8.52 -7.62
N TYR A 215 -8.92 7.21 -7.41
CA TYR A 215 -8.37 6.21 -8.31
C TYR A 215 -9.11 6.20 -9.66
N GLN A 216 -10.45 6.36 -9.65
CA GLN A 216 -11.24 6.48 -10.87
C GLN A 216 -10.82 7.68 -11.74
N ARG A 217 -10.48 8.83 -11.12
CA ARG A 217 -9.96 10.01 -11.83
C ARG A 217 -8.60 9.78 -12.47
N LEU A 218 -7.80 8.88 -11.89
CA LEU A 218 -6.48 8.49 -12.40
C LEU A 218 -6.57 7.34 -13.42
N GLY A 219 -7.75 6.93 -13.82
CA GLY A 219 -7.95 5.92 -14.85
C GLY A 219 -8.18 4.51 -14.36
N PHE A 220 -8.12 4.25 -13.05
CA PHE A 220 -8.48 2.94 -12.53
C PHE A 220 -9.97 2.66 -12.68
N ARG A 221 -10.32 1.43 -13.00
CA ARG A 221 -11.70 0.98 -13.16
C ARG A 221 -11.98 -0.21 -12.24
N PRO A 222 -13.16 -0.25 -11.58
CA PRO A 222 -13.58 -1.42 -10.82
C PRO A 222 -13.63 -2.66 -11.71
N ARG A 223 -13.21 -3.80 -11.17
CA ARG A 223 -13.33 -5.10 -11.80
C ARG A 223 -14.07 -6.04 -10.85
N GLY A 224 -15.33 -6.31 -11.15
CA GLY A 224 -16.23 -7.05 -10.28
C GLY A 224 -16.98 -6.16 -9.28
N SER A 225 -17.49 -6.79 -8.23
CA SER A 225 -18.21 -6.16 -7.11
C SER A 225 -17.27 -5.93 -5.91
N ASP A 226 -17.81 -5.40 -4.83
CA ASP A 226 -17.11 -5.31 -3.55
C ASP A 226 -16.62 -6.69 -3.11
N ILE A 227 -15.46 -6.72 -2.47
CA ILE A 227 -14.80 -7.95 -2.02
C ILE A 227 -15.65 -8.60 -0.94
N VAL A 228 -16.00 -9.87 -1.16
CA VAL A 228 -16.63 -10.71 -0.14
C VAL A 228 -15.54 -11.38 0.68
N TYR A 229 -15.52 -11.10 1.98
CA TYR A 229 -14.59 -11.74 2.90
C TYR A 229 -15.16 -13.06 3.39
N GLU A 230 -14.57 -14.14 2.91
CA GLU A 230 -14.92 -15.52 3.29
C GLU A 230 -14.19 -15.85 4.60
N VAL A 231 -14.92 -15.83 5.70
CA VAL A 231 -14.40 -16.09 7.06
C VAL A 231 -15.27 -17.13 7.76
N ASP A 232 -14.72 -17.80 8.78
CA ASP A 232 -15.46 -18.75 9.60
C ASP A 232 -16.64 -18.08 10.31
N ASP A 233 -17.67 -18.87 10.66
CA ASP A 233 -18.90 -18.38 11.28
C ASP A 233 -18.65 -17.57 12.56
N GLU A 234 -17.64 -17.94 13.35
CA GLU A 234 -17.25 -17.23 14.57
C GLU A 234 -16.79 -15.77 14.29
N PHE A 235 -16.36 -15.47 13.05
CA PHE A 235 -15.92 -14.13 12.60
C PHE A 235 -16.96 -13.39 11.76
N SER A 236 -18.14 -13.98 11.56
CA SER A 236 -19.16 -13.44 10.66
C SER A 236 -19.60 -12.02 11.05
N ASN A 237 -19.67 -11.74 12.35
CA ASN A 237 -20.10 -10.47 12.93
C ASN A 237 -18.97 -9.42 13.06
N ARG A 238 -17.72 -9.76 12.68
CA ARG A 238 -16.63 -8.77 12.70
C ARG A 238 -16.75 -7.81 11.53
N ASP A 239 -16.31 -6.58 11.74
CA ASP A 239 -16.25 -5.57 10.69
C ASP A 239 -15.34 -6.00 9.54
N LYS A 240 -15.79 -5.69 8.33
CA LYS A 240 -15.07 -5.96 7.07
C LYS A 240 -15.14 -4.71 6.20
N PRO A 241 -14.00 -4.18 5.72
CA PRO A 241 -14.03 -2.96 4.93
C PRO A 241 -14.62 -3.23 3.54
N PRO A 242 -15.44 -2.31 2.99
CA PRO A 242 -16.00 -2.46 1.64
C PRO A 242 -14.95 -2.12 0.57
N ASN A 243 -13.99 -3.00 0.36
CA ASN A 243 -12.96 -2.85 -0.65
C ASN A 243 -13.43 -3.37 -2.01
N ILE A 244 -12.89 -2.78 -3.09
CA ILE A 244 -13.14 -3.25 -4.46
C ILE A 244 -11.82 -3.37 -5.20
N PHE A 245 -11.67 -4.43 -5.99
CA PHE A 245 -10.52 -4.60 -6.85
C PHE A 245 -10.62 -3.64 -8.03
N MET A 246 -9.57 -2.85 -8.27
CA MET A 246 -9.51 -1.88 -9.37
C MET A 246 -8.26 -2.10 -10.21
N VAL A 247 -8.40 -1.87 -11.51
CA VAL A 247 -7.36 -2.05 -12.51
C VAL A 247 -7.18 -0.77 -13.31
N TYR A 248 -5.92 -0.41 -13.53
CA TYR A 248 -5.47 0.54 -14.55
C TYR A 248 -4.81 -0.23 -15.68
N SER A 249 -5.10 0.12 -16.93
CA SER A 249 -4.42 -0.40 -18.11
C SER A 249 -4.14 0.75 -19.07
N SER A 250 -2.90 0.86 -19.51
CA SER A 250 -2.51 1.85 -20.52
C SER A 250 -3.18 1.60 -21.88
N ASP A 251 -3.58 0.35 -22.15
CA ASP A 251 -4.15 -0.09 -23.41
C ASP A 251 -5.68 0.15 -23.51
N ALA A 252 -6.29 0.62 -22.43
CA ALA A 252 -7.73 0.89 -22.34
C ALA A 252 -8.08 2.34 -22.73
N LYS A 253 -7.55 2.81 -23.89
CA LYS A 253 -7.94 4.09 -24.49
C LYS A 253 -8.93 3.89 -25.61
#